data_41fe787468ec25b34e20d1628a9a80dc
#
_entry.id   41fe787468ec25b34e20d1628a9a80dc
#
_cell.length_a   1.000
_cell.length_b   1.000
_cell.length_c   1.000
_cell.angle_alpha   90.00
_cell.angle_beta   90.00
_cell.angle_gamma   90.00
#
_symmetry.space_group_name_H-M   'P 1'
#
loop_
_entity.id
_entity.type
_entity.pdbx_description
1 polymer ?
#
loop_
_entity_poly.entity_id
_entity_poly.type
_entity_poly.pdbx_seq_one_letter_code
_entity_poly.pdbx_strand_id
1 'polypeptide(L)'
;MRLLYSYHDSLGIAGGTIDPDIAYGVARPTPNDPRGPRPWVGMCMVASIDGSTVVDGTSRLLSGPADHTVMVALRKHADTVMVGAQTVRGDGYGKPAKAGQRVAVVTQSRALDMSSELFTSGAGYLIEPSADGTLDLFAAVAAMQGPYVQLEGGPKLNAAMVAANLVDEINLTISPRVTGGDSPRLTTGAPDVMHGYELHHVLESDGFVFLRYVRG
;
A
#
# COMPACT_ATOMS: atom_id res chain seq x y z
N MET A 1 14.63 13.52 -2.97
CA MET A 1 15.21 12.18 -3.21
C MET A 1 15.98 12.18 -4.50
N ARG A 2 16.97 11.31 -4.64
CA ARG A 2 17.74 11.16 -5.89
C ARG A 2 16.99 10.23 -6.83
N LEU A 3 16.80 10.65 -8.07
CA LEU A 3 16.19 9.83 -9.14
C LEU A 3 17.27 8.94 -9.76
N LEU A 4 17.14 7.62 -9.64
CA LEU A 4 18.08 6.65 -10.21
C LEU A 4 17.61 6.12 -11.56
N TYR A 5 16.29 6.00 -11.75
CA TYR A 5 15.66 5.51 -12.98
C TYR A 5 14.27 6.13 -13.15
N SER A 6 13.89 6.41 -14.39
CA SER A 6 12.55 6.84 -14.76
C SER A 6 12.17 6.22 -16.12
N TYR A 7 11.02 5.57 -16.18
CA TYR A 7 10.49 4.96 -17.40
C TYR A 7 10.22 6.05 -18.45
N HIS A 8 10.87 5.93 -19.60
CA HIS A 8 10.84 6.93 -20.66
C HIS A 8 11.10 8.37 -20.17
N ASP A 9 11.98 8.54 -19.18
CA ASP A 9 12.32 9.84 -18.57
C ASP A 9 11.09 10.66 -18.11
N SER A 10 9.99 9.99 -17.78
CA SER A 10 8.71 10.61 -17.43
C SER A 10 8.80 11.53 -16.19
N LEU A 11 9.76 11.31 -15.30
CA LEU A 11 10.06 12.14 -14.13
C LEU A 11 11.32 12.99 -14.27
N GLY A 12 11.99 12.92 -15.43
CA GLY A 12 13.27 13.59 -15.70
C GLY A 12 14.44 12.61 -15.86
N ILE A 13 15.63 13.18 -16.08
CA ILE A 13 16.86 12.42 -16.35
C ILE A 13 17.41 11.85 -15.02
N ALA A 14 17.87 10.61 -15.05
CA ALA A 14 18.51 9.96 -13.90
C ALA A 14 19.72 10.76 -13.39
N GLY A 15 19.90 10.76 -12.07
CA GLY A 15 20.95 11.51 -11.36
C GLY A 15 20.49 12.84 -10.76
N GLY A 16 19.33 13.36 -11.17
CA GLY A 16 18.71 14.55 -10.57
C GLY A 16 18.02 14.27 -9.22
N THR A 17 17.57 15.35 -8.58
CA THR A 17 16.70 15.28 -7.39
C THR A 17 15.25 15.50 -7.78
N ILE A 18 14.35 14.79 -7.12
CA ILE A 18 12.92 14.91 -7.32
C ILE A 18 12.19 14.99 -5.98
N ASP A 19 11.14 15.80 -5.93
CA ASP A 19 10.21 15.82 -4.82
C ASP A 19 9.31 14.56 -4.85
N PRO A 20 9.14 13.84 -3.74
CA PRO A 20 8.22 12.70 -3.66
C PRO A 20 6.79 13.02 -4.09
N ASP A 21 6.27 14.20 -3.78
CA ASP A 21 4.93 14.63 -4.23
C ASP A 21 4.82 14.63 -5.77
N ILE A 22 5.88 15.03 -6.47
CA ILE A 22 5.93 15.01 -7.94
C ILE A 22 6.08 13.58 -8.43
N ALA A 23 6.97 12.79 -7.82
CA ALA A 23 7.23 11.42 -8.25
C ALA A 23 6.01 10.50 -8.13
N TYR A 24 5.20 10.70 -7.09
CA TYR A 24 4.01 9.88 -6.80
C TYR A 24 2.69 10.54 -7.17
N GLY A 25 2.71 11.84 -7.54
CA GLY A 25 1.56 12.62 -7.99
C GLY A 25 1.15 12.36 -9.44
N VAL A 26 1.37 11.15 -9.94
CA VAL A 26 1.11 10.76 -11.32
C VAL A 26 -0.36 10.37 -11.54
N ALA A 27 -0.83 10.52 -12.78
CA ALA A 27 -2.17 10.07 -13.16
C ALA A 27 -2.31 8.54 -13.02
N ARG A 28 -3.46 8.11 -12.52
CA ARG A 28 -3.83 6.69 -12.39
C ARG A 28 -5.13 6.47 -13.16
N PRO A 29 -5.07 5.80 -14.32
CA PRO A 29 -6.25 5.55 -15.13
C PRO A 29 -7.20 4.58 -14.44
N THR A 30 -8.49 4.61 -14.80
CA THR A 30 -9.40 3.55 -14.36
C THR A 30 -8.93 2.21 -14.93
N PRO A 31 -8.75 1.18 -14.09
CA PRO A 31 -8.29 -0.12 -14.58
C PRO A 31 -9.32 -0.76 -15.53
N ASN A 32 -8.81 -1.40 -16.58
CA ASN A 32 -9.64 -2.21 -17.47
C ASN A 32 -9.86 -3.60 -16.84
N ASP A 33 -10.82 -3.68 -15.92
CA ASP A 33 -11.13 -4.92 -15.22
C ASP A 33 -12.41 -5.55 -15.84
N PRO A 34 -12.37 -6.82 -16.30
CA PRO A 34 -13.52 -7.46 -16.93
C PRO A 34 -14.72 -7.63 -15.99
N ARG A 35 -14.52 -7.53 -14.68
CA ARG A 35 -15.59 -7.59 -13.68
C ARG A 35 -16.36 -6.29 -13.54
N GLY A 36 -15.81 -5.17 -14.01
CA GLY A 36 -16.42 -3.84 -13.98
C GLY A 36 -15.46 -2.74 -13.52
N PRO A 37 -15.96 -1.49 -13.46
CA PRO A 37 -15.16 -0.34 -13.06
C PRO A 37 -14.79 -0.42 -11.57
N ARG A 38 -13.57 -0.03 -11.25
CA ARG A 38 -13.07 0.08 -9.88
C ARG A 38 -11.98 1.15 -9.78
N PRO A 39 -11.68 1.66 -8.58
CA PRO A 39 -10.50 2.48 -8.36
C PRO A 39 -9.20 1.76 -8.74
N TRP A 40 -8.17 2.54 -9.06
CA TRP A 40 -6.79 2.08 -9.12
C TRP A 40 -6.30 1.71 -7.72
N VAL A 41 -5.65 0.57 -7.58
CA VAL A 41 -5.09 0.10 -6.30
C VAL A 41 -3.57 0.12 -6.36
N GLY A 42 -2.96 0.99 -5.57
CA GLY A 42 -1.50 1.05 -5.37
C GLY A 42 -1.11 0.48 -4.01
N MET A 43 -0.31 -0.58 -4.00
CA MET A 43 0.26 -1.15 -2.78
C MET A 43 1.46 -0.31 -2.32
N CYS A 44 1.52 0.06 -1.04
CA CYS A 44 2.65 0.75 -0.42
C CYS A 44 3.19 -0.09 0.73
N MET A 45 4.43 -0.55 0.63
CA MET A 45 5.06 -1.43 1.62
C MET A 45 6.55 -1.13 1.78
N VAL A 46 7.06 -1.38 2.97
CA VAL A 46 8.50 -1.43 3.26
C VAL A 46 8.94 -2.87 3.51
N ALA A 47 10.13 -3.22 3.01
CA ALA A 47 10.76 -4.51 3.27
C ALA A 47 12.26 -4.33 3.58
N SER A 48 12.83 -5.26 4.35
CA SER A 48 14.27 -5.40 4.48
C SER A 48 14.93 -5.90 3.19
N ILE A 49 16.25 -5.86 3.09
CA ILE A 49 17.00 -6.37 1.93
C ILE A 49 16.71 -7.86 1.68
N ASP A 50 16.48 -8.63 2.75
CA ASP A 50 16.14 -10.07 2.71
C ASP A 50 14.62 -10.33 2.65
N GLY A 51 13.80 -9.29 2.46
CA GLY A 51 12.38 -9.39 2.11
C GLY A 51 11.39 -9.44 3.28
N SER A 52 11.83 -9.27 4.52
CA SER A 52 10.94 -9.18 5.67
C SER A 52 10.16 -7.86 5.66
N THR A 53 8.86 -7.90 5.95
CA THR A 53 8.02 -6.70 6.06
C THR A 53 7.64 -6.36 7.50
N VAL A 54 8.06 -7.19 8.45
CA VAL A 54 7.72 -7.06 9.88
C VAL A 54 8.93 -7.45 10.72
N VAL A 55 9.21 -6.67 11.75
CA VAL A 55 10.16 -6.97 12.83
C VAL A 55 9.45 -6.72 14.15
N ASP A 56 9.45 -7.69 15.06
CA ASP A 56 8.76 -7.61 16.36
C ASP A 56 7.28 -7.19 16.25
N GLY A 57 6.60 -7.69 15.22
CA GLY A 57 5.16 -7.44 15.01
C GLY A 57 4.80 -6.10 14.38
N THR A 58 5.78 -5.28 13.98
CA THR A 58 5.56 -3.95 13.38
C THR A 58 6.49 -3.70 12.18
N SER A 59 6.07 -2.84 11.25
CA SER A 59 6.92 -2.35 10.15
C SER A 59 7.83 -1.19 10.57
N ARG A 60 7.61 -0.58 11.73
CA ARG A 60 8.29 0.66 12.18
C ARG A 60 9.81 0.56 12.22
N LEU A 61 10.34 -0.63 12.60
CA LEU A 61 11.78 -0.84 12.66
C LEU A 61 12.44 -0.93 11.27
N LEU A 62 11.67 -1.18 10.22
CA LEU A 62 12.13 -1.16 8.83
C LEU A 62 12.01 0.23 8.21
N SER A 63 11.03 1.02 8.64
CA SER A 63 10.79 2.38 8.15
C SER A 63 11.83 3.39 8.66
N GLY A 64 11.81 4.58 8.09
CA GLY A 64 12.63 5.71 8.47
C GLY A 64 12.04 7.01 7.91
N PRO A 65 12.66 8.19 8.15
CA PRO A 65 12.14 9.48 7.70
C PRO A 65 11.89 9.54 6.19
N ALA A 66 12.79 8.96 5.38
CA ALA A 66 12.66 8.93 3.93
C ALA A 66 11.46 8.08 3.49
N ASP A 67 11.27 6.89 4.08
CA ASP A 67 10.12 6.02 3.82
C ASP A 67 8.80 6.68 4.25
N HIS A 68 8.79 7.30 5.42
CA HIS A 68 7.63 8.07 5.89
C HIS A 68 7.24 9.18 4.92
N THR A 69 8.22 9.88 4.34
CA THR A 69 7.97 10.93 3.33
C THR A 69 7.26 10.37 2.09
N VAL A 70 7.68 9.20 1.60
CA VAL A 70 7.02 8.53 0.46
C VAL A 70 5.60 8.09 0.82
N MET A 71 5.41 7.50 2.00
CA MET A 71 4.07 7.10 2.46
C MET A 71 3.13 8.30 2.54
N VAL A 72 3.59 9.44 3.07
CA VAL A 72 2.79 10.68 3.15
C VAL A 72 2.47 11.21 1.76
N ALA A 73 3.43 11.23 0.82
CA ALA A 73 3.20 11.65 -0.56
C ALA A 73 2.13 10.78 -1.24
N LEU A 74 2.21 9.45 -1.10
CA LEU A 74 1.20 8.54 -1.63
C LEU A 74 -0.18 8.76 -1.01
N ARG A 75 -0.27 8.88 0.33
CA ARG A 75 -1.53 9.16 1.06
C ARG A 75 -2.19 10.47 0.62
N LYS A 76 -1.39 11.49 0.31
CA LYS A 76 -1.91 12.78 -0.17
C LYS A 76 -2.70 12.63 -1.48
N HIS A 77 -2.31 11.71 -2.35
CA HIS A 77 -2.99 11.44 -3.62
C HIS A 77 -4.12 10.42 -3.49
N ALA A 78 -4.11 9.56 -2.47
CA ALA A 78 -5.14 8.54 -2.26
C ALA A 78 -6.46 9.13 -1.73
N ASP A 79 -7.59 8.60 -2.18
CA ASP A 79 -8.92 8.96 -1.68
C ASP A 79 -9.35 8.01 -0.55
N THR A 80 -8.93 6.75 -0.67
CA THR A 80 -9.15 5.73 0.36
C THR A 80 -7.82 5.04 0.68
N VAL A 81 -7.56 4.81 1.95
CA VAL A 81 -6.52 3.91 2.45
C VAL A 81 -7.17 2.58 2.81
N MET A 82 -6.67 1.47 2.28
CA MET A 82 -7.13 0.12 2.60
C MET A 82 -6.07 -0.61 3.42
N VAL A 83 -6.45 -1.13 4.56
CA VAL A 83 -5.52 -1.74 5.52
C VAL A 83 -6.14 -2.90 6.28
N GLY A 84 -5.34 -3.89 6.65
CA GLY A 84 -5.79 -5.01 7.48
C GLY A 84 -5.87 -4.64 8.96
N ALA A 85 -6.83 -5.21 9.68
CA ALA A 85 -7.04 -4.96 11.11
C ALA A 85 -5.81 -5.25 11.98
N GLN A 86 -4.98 -6.24 11.61
CA GLN A 86 -3.75 -6.54 12.35
C GLN A 86 -2.75 -5.38 12.26
N THR A 87 -2.59 -4.77 11.10
CA THR A 87 -1.73 -3.60 10.86
C THR A 87 -2.25 -2.38 11.63
N VAL A 88 -3.58 -2.16 11.62
CA VAL A 88 -4.19 -1.09 12.43
C VAL A 88 -3.85 -1.22 13.91
N ARG A 89 -3.88 -2.45 14.45
CA ARG A 89 -3.52 -2.70 15.87
C ARG A 89 -2.02 -2.53 16.16
N GLY A 90 -1.16 -2.96 15.22
CA GLY A 90 0.29 -2.94 15.41
C GLY A 90 0.91 -1.56 15.22
N ASP A 91 0.51 -0.86 14.18
CA ASP A 91 1.12 0.42 13.79
C ASP A 91 0.35 1.65 14.30
N GLY A 92 -0.91 1.48 14.73
CA GLY A 92 -1.76 2.55 15.23
C GLY A 92 -2.20 3.51 14.12
N TYR A 93 -3.49 3.51 13.80
CA TYR A 93 -4.08 4.40 12.78
C TYR A 93 -4.99 5.42 13.46
N GLY A 94 -4.74 6.69 13.20
CA GLY A 94 -5.57 7.81 13.61
C GLY A 94 -6.43 8.35 12.47
N LYS A 95 -7.02 9.51 12.69
CA LYS A 95 -7.72 10.26 11.65
C LYS A 95 -6.74 10.67 10.54
N PRO A 96 -7.09 10.44 9.24
CA PRO A 96 -6.27 10.91 8.13
C PRO A 96 -6.07 12.43 8.13
N ALA A 97 -4.87 12.89 7.74
CA ALA A 97 -4.58 14.32 7.61
C ALA A 97 -5.30 14.95 6.39
N LYS A 98 -5.49 14.19 5.30
CA LYS A 98 -6.24 14.65 4.12
C LYS A 98 -7.74 14.67 4.44
N ALA A 99 -8.35 15.85 4.30
CA ALA A 99 -9.78 16.01 4.49
C ALA A 99 -10.58 15.14 3.51
N GLY A 100 -11.59 14.44 4.01
CA GLY A 100 -12.44 13.55 3.21
C GLY A 100 -11.83 12.17 2.90
N GLN A 101 -10.55 11.94 3.19
CA GLN A 101 -9.94 10.62 3.00
C GLN A 101 -10.58 9.57 3.91
N ARG A 102 -10.88 8.41 3.36
CA ARG A 102 -11.46 7.28 4.09
C ARG A 102 -10.40 6.22 4.41
N VAL A 103 -10.62 5.47 5.47
CA VAL A 103 -9.80 4.30 5.82
C VAL A 103 -10.66 3.06 5.90
N ALA A 104 -10.48 2.17 4.95
CA ALA A 104 -11.15 0.88 4.84
C ALA A 104 -10.36 -0.17 5.61
N VAL A 105 -10.86 -0.64 6.74
CA VAL A 105 -10.20 -1.64 7.57
C VAL A 105 -10.77 -3.02 7.29
N VAL A 106 -9.98 -3.87 6.63
CA VAL A 106 -10.37 -5.26 6.35
C VAL A 106 -10.16 -6.13 7.58
N THR A 107 -11.23 -6.78 8.05
CA THR A 107 -11.20 -7.57 9.27
C THR A 107 -12.07 -8.82 9.17
N GLN A 108 -11.60 -9.93 9.76
CA GLN A 108 -12.39 -11.14 9.97
C GLN A 108 -13.04 -11.18 11.35
N SER A 109 -12.61 -10.30 12.24
CA SER A 109 -13.14 -10.17 13.59
C SER A 109 -13.18 -8.70 14.01
N ARG A 110 -14.22 -8.27 14.69
CA ARG A 110 -14.35 -6.88 15.16
C ARG A 110 -13.44 -6.52 16.35
N ALA A 111 -12.31 -7.20 16.51
CA ALA A 111 -11.35 -6.96 17.58
C ALA A 111 -10.51 -5.70 17.28
N LEU A 112 -11.16 -4.54 17.24
CA LEU A 112 -10.58 -3.21 17.02
C LEU A 112 -11.12 -2.26 18.07
N ASP A 113 -10.31 -1.26 18.44
CA ASP A 113 -10.75 -0.17 19.30
C ASP A 113 -11.62 0.82 18.52
N MET A 114 -12.92 0.61 18.58
CA MET A 114 -13.91 1.47 17.91
C MET A 114 -14.03 2.85 18.57
N SER A 115 -13.42 3.08 19.74
CA SER A 115 -13.34 4.39 20.39
C SER A 115 -12.15 5.21 19.92
N SER A 116 -11.24 4.64 19.13
CA SER A 116 -10.09 5.35 18.56
C SER A 116 -10.51 6.50 17.64
N GLU A 117 -9.64 7.50 17.49
CA GLU A 117 -9.88 8.65 16.63
C GLU A 117 -10.18 8.25 15.17
N LEU A 118 -9.61 7.15 14.67
CA LEU A 118 -9.89 6.61 13.35
C LEU A 118 -11.40 6.41 13.13
N PHE A 119 -12.08 5.78 14.06
CA PHE A 119 -13.51 5.44 13.91
C PHE A 119 -14.43 6.56 14.41
N THR A 120 -14.11 7.22 15.53
CA THR A 120 -14.92 8.30 16.08
C THR A 120 -14.95 9.55 15.20
N SER A 121 -13.92 9.79 14.38
CA SER A 121 -13.94 10.86 13.36
C SER A 121 -14.83 10.56 12.15
N GLY A 122 -15.33 9.32 12.02
CA GLY A 122 -16.07 8.86 10.86
C GLY A 122 -15.22 8.55 9.63
N ALA A 123 -13.88 8.68 9.69
CA ALA A 123 -12.99 8.37 8.57
C ALA A 123 -12.84 6.86 8.36
N GLY A 124 -12.73 6.09 9.46
CA GLY A 124 -12.59 4.64 9.42
C GLY A 124 -13.92 3.91 9.24
N TYR A 125 -13.90 2.83 8.46
CA TYR A 125 -15.02 1.89 8.34
C TYR A 125 -14.51 0.47 8.15
N LEU A 126 -15.34 -0.52 8.51
CA LEU A 126 -14.97 -1.93 8.41
C LEU A 126 -15.39 -2.53 7.07
N ILE A 127 -14.54 -3.42 6.55
CA ILE A 127 -14.87 -4.36 5.48
C ILE A 127 -14.81 -5.75 6.09
N GLU A 128 -15.94 -6.40 6.14
CA GLU A 128 -16.15 -7.68 6.83
C GLU A 128 -16.63 -8.75 5.83
N PRO A 129 -16.32 -10.03 6.08
CA PRO A 129 -16.93 -11.11 5.34
C PRO A 129 -18.45 -11.10 5.47
N SER A 130 -19.12 -11.60 4.43
CA SER A 130 -20.54 -11.91 4.46
C SER A 130 -20.85 -13.05 5.46
N ALA A 131 -22.14 -13.32 5.69
CA ALA A 131 -22.59 -14.29 6.68
C ALA A 131 -22.07 -15.73 6.43
N ASP A 132 -21.74 -16.06 5.20
CA ASP A 132 -21.12 -17.33 4.80
C ASP A 132 -19.58 -17.37 4.99
N GLY A 133 -18.98 -16.28 5.50
CA GLY A 133 -17.55 -16.15 5.72
C GLY A 133 -16.74 -15.73 4.50
N THR A 134 -17.38 -15.46 3.35
CA THR A 134 -16.69 -15.00 2.15
C THR A 134 -16.48 -13.49 2.17
N LEU A 135 -15.36 -13.04 1.60
CA LEU A 135 -15.07 -11.62 1.38
C LEU A 135 -14.85 -11.37 -0.11
N ASP A 136 -15.80 -10.72 -0.74
CA ASP A 136 -15.66 -10.26 -2.12
C ASP A 136 -14.80 -8.98 -2.16
N LEU A 137 -13.50 -9.17 -2.39
CA LEU A 137 -12.54 -8.06 -2.46
C LEU A 137 -12.78 -7.16 -3.68
N PHE A 138 -13.28 -7.71 -4.80
CA PHE A 138 -13.59 -6.88 -5.96
C PHE A 138 -14.76 -5.94 -5.65
N ALA A 139 -15.87 -6.46 -5.14
CA ALA A 139 -17.02 -5.66 -4.75
C ALA A 139 -16.64 -4.63 -3.68
N ALA A 140 -15.82 -5.02 -2.71
CA ALA A 140 -15.33 -4.12 -1.67
C ALA A 140 -14.52 -2.95 -2.26
N VAL A 141 -13.58 -3.21 -3.18
CA VAL A 141 -12.78 -2.18 -3.85
C VAL A 141 -13.64 -1.31 -4.77
N ALA A 142 -14.54 -1.91 -5.55
CA ALA A 142 -15.41 -1.18 -6.47
C ALA A 142 -16.36 -0.20 -5.74
N ALA A 143 -16.71 -0.50 -4.48
CA ALA A 143 -17.53 0.38 -3.63
C ALA A 143 -16.73 1.49 -2.92
N MET A 144 -15.39 1.51 -3.02
CA MET A 144 -14.57 2.53 -2.37
C MET A 144 -14.69 3.89 -3.04
N GLN A 145 -14.58 4.93 -2.22
CA GLN A 145 -14.66 6.31 -2.69
C GLN A 145 -13.39 6.72 -3.44
N GLY A 146 -13.59 7.44 -4.57
CA GLY A 146 -12.55 8.08 -5.36
C GLY A 146 -11.80 7.13 -6.31
N PRO A 147 -10.96 7.69 -7.19
CA PRO A 147 -10.26 6.93 -8.22
C PRO A 147 -9.01 6.18 -7.74
N TYR A 148 -8.47 6.49 -6.54
CA TYR A 148 -7.24 5.88 -6.06
C TYR A 148 -7.36 5.34 -4.64
N VAL A 149 -7.07 4.06 -4.49
CA VAL A 149 -6.96 3.33 -3.21
C VAL A 149 -5.50 3.00 -2.94
N GLN A 150 -4.98 3.46 -1.81
CA GLN A 150 -3.68 3.03 -1.30
C GLN A 150 -3.83 1.82 -0.39
N LEU A 151 -3.28 0.68 -0.79
CA LEU A 151 -3.23 -0.55 -0.02
C LEU A 151 -1.98 -0.55 0.87
N GLU A 152 -2.17 -0.54 2.19
CA GLU A 152 -1.08 -0.51 3.17
C GLU A 152 -0.90 -1.84 3.94
N GLY A 153 -1.38 -2.90 3.36
CA GLY A 153 -1.18 -4.26 3.89
C GLY A 153 -2.11 -4.59 5.06
N GLY A 154 -1.80 -5.56 5.94
CA GLY A 154 -0.60 -6.40 6.04
C GLY A 154 -0.48 -7.51 5.00
N PRO A 155 0.56 -8.34 5.17
CA PRO A 155 0.96 -9.32 4.16
C PRO A 155 -0.14 -10.29 3.72
N LYS A 156 -1.04 -10.68 4.61
CA LYS A 156 -2.19 -11.55 4.27
C LYS A 156 -3.21 -10.83 3.39
N LEU A 157 -3.50 -9.55 3.67
CA LEU A 157 -4.39 -8.76 2.83
C LEU A 157 -3.75 -8.52 1.46
N ASN A 158 -2.46 -8.16 1.43
CA ASN A 158 -1.71 -8.02 0.18
C ASN A 158 -1.79 -9.29 -0.68
N ALA A 159 -1.56 -10.46 -0.07
CA ALA A 159 -1.63 -11.74 -0.75
C ALA A 159 -3.03 -11.99 -1.34
N ALA A 160 -4.10 -11.73 -0.59
CA ALA A 160 -5.47 -11.88 -1.06
C ALA A 160 -5.79 -10.90 -2.21
N MET A 161 -5.33 -9.64 -2.13
CA MET A 161 -5.50 -8.64 -3.18
C MET A 161 -4.75 -9.00 -4.46
N VAL A 162 -3.51 -9.52 -4.34
CA VAL A 162 -2.72 -10.01 -5.47
C VAL A 162 -3.39 -11.25 -6.09
N ALA A 163 -3.82 -12.23 -5.30
CA ALA A 163 -4.53 -13.41 -5.78
C ALA A 163 -5.85 -13.06 -6.50
N ALA A 164 -6.56 -12.03 -6.03
CA ALA A 164 -7.77 -11.51 -6.65
C ALA A 164 -7.51 -10.65 -7.90
N ASN A 165 -6.25 -10.45 -8.30
CA ASN A 165 -5.84 -9.59 -9.43
C ASN A 165 -6.30 -8.13 -9.29
N LEU A 166 -6.17 -7.56 -8.08
CA LEU A 166 -6.66 -6.21 -7.74
C LEU A 166 -5.56 -5.18 -7.49
N VAL A 167 -4.29 -5.54 -7.63
CA VAL A 167 -3.17 -4.61 -7.44
C VAL A 167 -2.67 -4.12 -8.78
N ASP A 168 -2.73 -2.81 -9.03
CA ASP A 168 -2.34 -2.16 -10.28
C ASP A 168 -0.94 -1.54 -10.21
N GLU A 169 -0.52 -1.16 -9.00
CA GLU A 169 0.74 -0.48 -8.73
C GLU A 169 1.37 -1.03 -7.45
N ILE A 170 2.69 -1.18 -7.43
CA ILE A 170 3.45 -1.56 -6.25
C ILE A 170 4.50 -0.50 -5.98
N ASN A 171 4.40 0.17 -4.85
CA ASN A 171 5.38 1.10 -4.31
C ASN A 171 6.10 0.37 -3.18
N LEU A 172 7.30 -0.10 -3.45
CA LEU A 172 8.10 -0.91 -2.53
C LEU A 172 9.32 -0.12 -2.07
N THR A 173 9.42 0.11 -0.77
CA THR A 173 10.62 0.61 -0.14
C THR A 173 11.52 -0.55 0.30
N ILE A 174 12.77 -0.56 -0.13
CA ILE A 174 13.81 -1.43 0.42
C ILE A 174 14.57 -0.67 1.49
N SER A 175 14.39 -1.10 2.73
CA SER A 175 15.13 -0.60 3.88
C SER A 175 16.57 -1.13 3.86
N PRO A 176 17.57 -0.33 4.21
CA PRO A 176 18.98 -0.78 4.25
C PRO A 176 19.27 -1.67 5.48
N ARG A 177 18.41 -2.66 5.72
CA ARG A 177 18.48 -3.59 6.86
C ARG A 177 18.33 -5.03 6.40
N VAL A 178 18.94 -5.93 7.15
CA VAL A 178 18.72 -7.39 7.07
C VAL A 178 18.15 -7.83 8.41
N THR A 179 17.13 -8.66 8.40
CA THR A 179 16.44 -9.11 9.62
C THR A 179 16.65 -10.58 9.92
N GLY A 180 16.83 -11.41 8.90
CA GLY A 180 16.83 -12.88 9.06
C GLY A 180 15.47 -13.42 9.52
N GLY A 181 15.45 -14.68 9.91
CA GLY A 181 14.25 -15.36 10.43
C GLY A 181 13.17 -15.62 9.39
N ASP A 182 11.97 -16.00 9.87
CA ASP A 182 10.81 -16.40 9.06
C ASP A 182 9.71 -15.33 9.02
N SER A 183 10.08 -14.06 9.09
CA SER A 183 9.12 -12.96 9.07
C SER A 183 8.32 -12.91 7.75
N PRO A 184 7.07 -12.42 7.77
CA PRO A 184 6.26 -12.33 6.56
C PRO A 184 6.93 -11.51 5.46
N ARG A 185 6.82 -12.00 4.22
CA ARG A 185 7.17 -11.26 3.01
C ARG A 185 6.05 -10.31 2.61
N LEU A 186 6.25 -9.55 1.52
CA LEU A 186 5.26 -8.62 0.94
C LEU A 186 3.86 -9.25 0.83
N THR A 187 3.81 -10.53 0.44
CA THR A 187 2.59 -11.33 0.36
C THR A 187 2.79 -12.65 1.11
N THR A 188 1.84 -13.04 1.94
CA THR A 188 1.91 -14.28 2.74
C THR A 188 0.52 -14.87 2.94
N GLY A 189 0.36 -16.17 2.67
CA GLY A 189 -0.84 -16.94 3.02
C GLY A 189 -1.93 -17.01 1.97
N ALA A 190 -1.66 -16.62 0.71
CA ALA A 190 -2.52 -16.93 -0.44
C ALA A 190 -1.84 -17.95 -1.37
N PRO A 191 -2.58 -18.57 -2.30
CA PRO A 191 -2.03 -19.41 -3.33
C PRO A 191 -0.97 -18.68 -4.16
N ASP A 192 -0.03 -19.43 -4.73
CA ASP A 192 0.97 -18.89 -5.64
C ASP A 192 0.30 -18.36 -6.91
N VAL A 193 0.62 -17.11 -7.24
CA VAL A 193 0.22 -16.46 -8.48
C VAL A 193 1.41 -15.73 -9.08
N MET A 194 1.41 -15.55 -10.40
CA MET A 194 2.43 -14.79 -11.09
C MET A 194 1.79 -13.68 -11.94
N HIS A 195 2.08 -12.43 -11.58
CA HIS A 195 1.67 -11.25 -12.33
C HIS A 195 2.90 -10.45 -12.75
N GLY A 196 2.90 -9.94 -13.98
CA GLY A 196 3.94 -9.05 -14.50
C GLY A 196 3.69 -7.59 -14.11
N TYR A 197 4.77 -6.88 -13.84
CA TYR A 197 4.77 -5.44 -13.60
C TYR A 197 5.98 -4.82 -14.31
N GLU A 198 5.82 -3.59 -14.77
CA GLU A 198 6.89 -2.78 -15.37
C GLU A 198 7.45 -1.81 -14.32
N LEU A 199 8.79 -1.67 -14.30
CA LEU A 199 9.45 -0.71 -13.41
C LEU A 199 9.28 0.71 -13.98
N HIS A 200 8.64 1.58 -13.20
CA HIS A 200 8.39 2.97 -13.61
C HIS A 200 9.39 3.97 -13.05
N HIS A 201 9.81 3.84 -11.81
CA HIS A 201 10.93 4.62 -11.29
C HIS A 201 11.67 3.94 -10.15
N VAL A 202 12.89 4.38 -9.94
CA VAL A 202 13.72 4.07 -8.78
C VAL A 202 14.23 5.37 -8.19
N LEU A 203 13.91 5.59 -6.91
CA LEU A 203 14.45 6.71 -6.13
C LEU A 203 15.36 6.19 -5.03
N GLU A 204 16.23 7.06 -4.52
CA GLU A 204 17.10 6.76 -3.37
C GLU A 204 17.10 7.95 -2.41
N SER A 205 17.10 7.67 -1.10
CA SER A 205 17.37 8.63 -0.04
C SER A 205 17.82 7.92 1.22
N ASP A 206 18.92 8.36 1.81
CA ASP A 206 19.44 7.85 3.09
C ASP A 206 19.68 6.33 3.10
N GLY A 207 20.08 5.76 1.96
CA GLY A 207 20.29 4.33 1.79
C GLY A 207 19.03 3.50 1.54
N PHE A 208 17.84 4.10 1.63
CA PHE A 208 16.59 3.47 1.20
C PHE A 208 16.46 3.53 -0.32
N VAL A 209 15.96 2.44 -0.91
CA VAL A 209 15.62 2.39 -2.34
C VAL A 209 14.09 2.30 -2.46
N PHE A 210 13.52 3.15 -3.30
CA PHE A 210 12.09 3.24 -3.54
C PHE A 210 11.80 2.82 -4.97
N LEU A 211 11.03 1.75 -5.12
CA LEU A 211 10.69 1.13 -6.38
C LEU A 211 9.21 1.35 -6.67
N ARG A 212 8.88 1.87 -7.83
CA ARG A 212 7.50 1.92 -8.31
C ARG A 212 7.36 1.03 -9.51
N TYR A 213 6.52 0.02 -9.37
CA TYR A 213 6.12 -0.88 -10.43
C TYR A 213 4.65 -0.65 -10.79
N VAL A 214 4.32 -0.77 -12.06
CA VAL A 214 2.95 -0.63 -12.56
C VAL A 214 2.63 -1.86 -13.39
N ARG A 215 1.40 -2.33 -13.31
CA ARG A 215 0.92 -3.44 -14.12
C ARG A 215 0.91 -3.03 -15.61
N GLY A 216 1.51 -3.85 -16.48
CA GLY A 216 1.49 -3.69 -17.93
C GLY A 216 0.16 -4.08 -18.56
#